data_1e9ed7e49cd9f0f612b4a99d8a4443ba
#
_entry.id   1e9ed7e49cd9f0f612b4a99d8a4443ba
#
_cell.length_a   1.000
_cell.length_b   1.000
_cell.length_c   1.000
_cell.angle_alpha   90.00
_cell.angle_beta   90.00
_cell.angle_gamma   90.00
#
_symmetry.space_group_name_H-M   'P 1'
#
loop_
_entity.id
_entity.type
_entity.pdbx_description
1 polymer ?
#
loop_
_entity_poly.entity_id
_entity_poly.type
_entity_poly.pdbx_seq_one_letter_code
_entity_poly.pdbx_strand_id
1 'polypeptide(L)'
;MQVVFLILSGLLLSACGGGSSSVAVDDNGAVQAASAAAGEDSTGDSDSDTETDSDSDTSSETATAAIDIYEKTFTARSADCADYSDSYSASVRDLTGSQGFDSEVTVTADEGSCTITSDNIPNHDFNDSSANFRADVVKQSNQFVLSRRPLKAAQNDALSAQMWDAVMLNGVVVDIKTGGCYYPSDRRADADGNTEAGCPNGGINWQLVALEYATKFGVDQHNAHVQPDSGSYHYHGDPNALFDDVPVGDGSPVIGFAADGFPIYGSYIFDQSTGAFRKATSGYTLRQGSRGTRSDSNPGGDFNGIYEQDWEWTDAGDLDECNGMTYQGQYGYYVTESYPFIISCYVGTVSQTFRK
;
A
#
# COMPACT_ATOMS: atom_id res chain seq x y z
N MET A 1 -39.07 -9.66 -43.62
CA MET A 1 -38.96 -8.21 -43.39
C MET A 1 -37.65 -8.02 -42.66
N GLN A 2 -36.58 -7.74 -43.45
CA GLN A 2 -35.22 -7.56 -42.99
C GLN A 2 -35.00 -6.06 -42.65
N VAL A 3 -34.52 -5.74 -41.48
CA VAL A 3 -34.09 -4.40 -41.13
C VAL A 3 -32.55 -4.42 -41.01
N VAL A 4 -31.92 -3.71 -41.92
CA VAL A 4 -30.47 -3.47 -41.98
C VAL A 4 -30.16 -2.28 -41.09
N PHE A 5 -29.24 -2.43 -40.09
CA PHE A 5 -28.63 -1.31 -39.37
C PHE A 5 -27.24 -1.05 -39.92
N LEU A 6 -27.04 0.17 -40.42
CA LEU A 6 -25.73 0.69 -40.81
C LEU A 6 -24.98 1.10 -39.54
N ILE A 7 -23.73 0.61 -39.44
CA ILE A 7 -22.76 1.06 -38.45
C ILE A 7 -21.91 2.17 -39.05
N LEU A 8 -21.98 3.33 -38.48
CA LEU A 8 -21.11 4.48 -38.80
C LEU A 8 -19.86 4.42 -37.91
N SER A 9 -18.71 4.13 -38.52
CA SER A 9 -17.40 4.18 -37.83
C SER A 9 -16.89 5.63 -37.81
N GLY A 10 -16.83 6.21 -36.64
CA GLY A 10 -16.14 7.49 -36.41
C GLY A 10 -14.75 7.23 -35.87
N LEU A 11 -13.71 7.54 -36.64
CA LEU A 11 -12.32 7.61 -36.22
C LEU A 11 -12.13 8.91 -35.41
N LEU A 12 -11.79 8.80 -34.13
CA LEU A 12 -11.27 9.92 -33.33
C LEU A 12 -9.77 9.69 -33.12
N LEU A 13 -8.96 10.55 -33.76
CA LEU A 13 -7.55 10.70 -33.40
C LEU A 13 -7.47 11.39 -32.03
N SER A 14 -6.88 10.73 -31.06
CA SER A 14 -6.52 11.33 -29.79
C SER A 14 -5.06 11.77 -29.83
N ALA A 15 -4.82 13.06 -29.70
CA ALA A 15 -3.48 13.62 -29.57
C ALA A 15 -3.01 13.47 -28.12
N CYS A 16 -1.83 12.84 -27.91
CA CYS A 16 -1.13 12.79 -26.65
C CYS A 16 -0.59 14.18 -26.29
N GLY A 17 -1.14 14.80 -25.24
CA GLY A 17 -0.52 15.90 -24.53
C GLY A 17 -0.08 15.40 -23.17
N GLY A 18 1.22 15.28 -22.92
CA GLY A 18 1.77 15.00 -21.60
C GLY A 18 1.61 16.22 -20.70
N GLY A 19 0.74 16.14 -19.72
CA GLY A 19 0.62 17.12 -18.66
C GLY A 19 1.08 16.51 -17.35
N SER A 20 1.99 17.17 -16.63
CA SER A 20 2.31 16.80 -15.25
C SER A 20 1.12 17.11 -14.37
N SER A 21 0.60 16.10 -13.67
CA SER A 21 -0.47 16.26 -12.70
C SER A 21 0.14 16.44 -11.31
N SER A 22 -0.32 17.43 -10.56
CA SER A 22 0.02 17.62 -9.15
C SER A 22 -1.13 17.13 -8.28
N VAL A 23 -0.81 16.71 -7.06
CA VAL A 23 -1.80 16.31 -6.06
C VAL A 23 -2.19 17.53 -5.23
N ALA A 24 -3.48 17.73 -5.02
CA ALA A 24 -4.00 18.80 -4.17
C ALA A 24 -4.72 18.23 -2.95
N VAL A 25 -4.77 19.01 -1.88
CA VAL A 25 -5.55 18.71 -0.67
C VAL A 25 -6.83 19.53 -0.73
N ASP A 26 -8.00 18.91 -0.56
CA ASP A 26 -9.28 19.61 -0.50
C ASP A 26 -9.56 20.22 0.89
N ASP A 27 -10.60 21.04 0.98
CA ASP A 27 -11.01 21.70 2.23
C ASP A 27 -11.50 20.71 3.31
N ASN A 28 -11.73 19.45 2.92
CA ASN A 28 -12.13 18.38 3.86
C ASN A 28 -10.94 17.54 4.34
N GLY A 29 -9.74 17.88 3.86
CA GLY A 29 -8.53 17.22 4.30
C GLY A 29 -8.15 15.96 3.52
N ALA A 30 -8.77 15.72 2.38
CA ALA A 30 -8.39 14.62 1.48
C ALA A 30 -7.39 15.09 0.41
N VAL A 31 -6.48 14.21 0.01
CA VAL A 31 -5.46 14.47 -1.02
C VAL A 31 -6.00 14.01 -2.39
N GLN A 32 -6.06 14.91 -3.36
CA GLN A 32 -6.57 14.66 -4.71
C GLN A 32 -5.48 14.88 -5.78
N ALA A 33 -5.55 14.10 -6.85
CA ALA A 33 -4.75 14.38 -8.04
C ALA A 33 -5.31 15.58 -8.81
N ALA A 34 -4.49 16.59 -9.06
CA ALA A 34 -4.89 17.77 -9.81
C ALA A 34 -4.82 17.50 -11.33
N SER A 35 -5.92 17.74 -12.02
CA SER A 35 -5.96 17.71 -13.49
C SER A 35 -5.48 19.03 -14.05
N ALA A 36 -4.46 19.03 -14.91
CA ALA A 36 -3.96 20.23 -15.57
C ALA A 36 -4.99 20.77 -16.58
N ALA A 37 -5.51 21.95 -16.34
CA ALA A 37 -6.32 22.68 -17.31
C ALA A 37 -5.41 23.40 -18.31
N ALA A 38 -5.62 23.15 -19.61
CA ALA A 38 -4.94 23.84 -20.67
C ALA A 38 -5.46 25.32 -20.72
N GLY A 39 -4.58 26.28 -20.44
CA GLY A 39 -4.86 27.72 -20.60
C GLY A 39 -4.50 28.19 -22.00
N GLU A 40 -5.42 28.92 -22.60
CA GLU A 40 -5.30 29.48 -23.93
C GLU A 40 -4.38 30.70 -23.97
N ASP A 41 -3.71 30.80 -25.11
CA ASP A 41 -2.79 31.77 -25.66
C ASP A 41 -3.37 33.20 -25.72
N SER A 42 -2.58 34.23 -25.39
CA SER A 42 -2.81 35.61 -25.73
C SER A 42 -1.50 36.27 -26.17
N THR A 43 -1.40 36.49 -27.46
CA THR A 43 -0.35 37.22 -28.15
C THR A 43 -0.38 38.71 -27.82
N GLY A 44 0.78 39.32 -27.60
CA GLY A 44 0.96 40.78 -27.51
C GLY A 44 2.41 41.14 -27.78
N ASP A 45 2.58 41.84 -28.88
CA ASP A 45 3.79 42.26 -29.61
C ASP A 45 4.50 43.47 -28.99
N SER A 46 5.81 43.56 -29.31
CA SER A 46 6.66 44.76 -29.54
C SER A 46 7.56 45.32 -28.45
N ASP A 47 8.78 45.36 -28.89
CA ASP A 47 9.91 46.32 -28.94
C ASP A 47 10.99 46.29 -27.83
N SER A 48 12.12 45.91 -28.35
CA SER A 48 13.49 46.45 -28.32
C SER A 48 13.87 47.41 -27.19
N ASP A 49 14.87 47.03 -26.37
CA ASP A 49 16.13 47.78 -26.28
C ASP A 49 17.22 46.96 -25.57
N THR A 50 18.45 47.08 -26.09
CA THR A 50 19.68 46.43 -25.74
C THR A 50 20.30 47.08 -24.51
N GLU A 51 20.54 46.35 -23.43
CA GLU A 51 21.63 46.64 -22.50
C GLU A 51 22.23 45.32 -22.01
N THR A 52 23.53 45.19 -22.21
CA THR A 52 24.40 44.10 -21.71
C THR A 52 24.69 44.33 -20.23
N ASP A 53 24.20 43.49 -19.38
CA ASP A 53 24.76 43.29 -18.03
C ASP A 53 24.89 41.80 -17.71
N SER A 54 26.13 41.41 -17.38
CA SER A 54 26.47 40.05 -16.98
C SER A 54 26.13 39.88 -15.52
N ASP A 55 24.89 39.50 -15.22
CA ASP A 55 24.54 38.97 -13.93
C ASP A 55 24.37 37.46 -14.04
N SER A 56 25.19 36.75 -13.27
CA SER A 56 25.08 35.33 -13.04
C SER A 56 23.80 35.10 -12.23
N ASP A 57 22.69 34.95 -12.93
CA ASP A 57 21.42 34.59 -12.32
C ASP A 57 21.52 33.10 -11.86
N THR A 58 21.89 32.93 -10.61
CA THR A 58 21.68 31.69 -9.89
C THR A 58 20.18 31.58 -9.70
N SER A 59 19.51 30.95 -10.64
CA SER A 59 18.10 30.58 -10.48
C SER A 59 17.97 29.74 -9.21
N SER A 60 17.64 30.41 -8.11
CA SER A 60 17.13 29.73 -6.91
C SER A 60 15.80 29.10 -7.34
N GLU A 61 15.82 27.81 -7.68
CA GLU A 61 14.61 27.01 -7.72
C GLU A 61 13.97 27.14 -6.34
N THR A 62 12.86 27.86 -6.29
CA THR A 62 12.03 27.92 -5.08
C THR A 62 11.51 26.50 -4.86
N ALA A 63 12.16 25.74 -3.96
CA ALA A 63 11.68 24.42 -3.59
C ALA A 63 10.21 24.59 -3.15
N THR A 64 9.30 23.93 -3.86
CA THR A 64 7.90 23.87 -3.48
C THR A 64 7.81 23.26 -2.08
N ALA A 65 7.10 23.91 -1.16
CA ALA A 65 6.93 23.37 0.19
C ALA A 65 6.20 22.03 0.11
N ALA A 66 6.63 21.06 0.94
CA ALA A 66 5.98 19.76 1.00
C ALA A 66 4.50 19.90 1.40
N ILE A 67 3.65 19.05 0.83
CA ILE A 67 2.22 18.97 1.15
C ILE A 67 2.08 18.35 2.52
N ASP A 68 1.40 19.05 3.44
CA ASP A 68 1.09 18.50 4.77
C ASP A 68 -0.02 17.45 4.67
N ILE A 69 0.32 16.21 5.02
CA ILE A 69 -0.59 15.06 5.02
C ILE A 69 -0.92 14.55 6.43
N TYR A 70 -0.63 15.30 7.49
CA TYR A 70 -0.97 14.88 8.85
C TYR A 70 -2.46 14.57 8.98
N GLU A 71 -2.77 13.32 9.35
CA GLU A 71 -4.14 12.76 9.47
C GLU A 71 -5.01 12.94 8.21
N LYS A 72 -4.39 13.06 7.02
CA LYS A 72 -5.13 13.16 5.77
C LYS A 72 -5.32 11.80 5.13
N THR A 73 -6.49 11.61 4.52
CA THR A 73 -6.83 10.47 3.68
C THR A 73 -6.53 10.77 2.20
N PHE A 74 -6.18 9.72 1.46
CA PHE A 74 -6.00 9.80 0.01
C PHE A 74 -7.36 9.59 -0.68
N THR A 75 -7.59 10.27 -1.80
CA THR A 75 -8.85 10.19 -2.55
C THR A 75 -8.65 9.88 -4.03
N ALA A 76 -7.42 10.03 -4.55
CA ALA A 76 -7.10 9.75 -5.93
C ALA A 76 -7.12 8.25 -6.23
N ARG A 77 -7.53 7.88 -7.45
CA ARG A 77 -7.71 6.48 -7.87
C ARG A 77 -6.79 6.07 -9.02
N SER A 78 -5.84 6.92 -9.41
CA SER A 78 -4.94 6.60 -10.50
C SER A 78 -4.07 5.38 -10.17
N ALA A 79 -3.99 4.45 -11.10
CA ALA A 79 -3.08 3.32 -11.02
C ALA A 79 -1.65 3.69 -11.45
N ASP A 80 -1.44 4.86 -12.04
CA ASP A 80 -0.12 5.37 -12.40
C ASP A 80 0.46 6.13 -11.20
N CYS A 81 1.55 5.62 -10.65
CA CYS A 81 2.24 6.24 -9.52
C CYS A 81 2.74 7.65 -9.82
N ALA A 82 2.91 8.02 -11.09
CA ALA A 82 3.32 9.36 -11.50
C ALA A 82 2.30 10.45 -11.13
N ASP A 83 1.02 10.09 -11.01
CA ASP A 83 -0.02 11.03 -10.62
C ASP A 83 0.04 11.43 -9.12
N TYR A 84 0.92 10.80 -8.37
CA TYR A 84 1.23 11.11 -6.97
C TYR A 84 2.60 11.78 -6.79
N SER A 85 3.20 12.28 -7.90
CA SER A 85 4.54 12.91 -7.86
C SER A 85 4.46 14.24 -7.12
N ASP A 86 5.02 14.27 -5.91
CA ASP A 86 5.14 15.46 -5.06
C ASP A 86 6.05 15.15 -3.86
N SER A 87 6.24 16.12 -2.96
CA SER A 87 6.83 15.98 -1.65
C SER A 87 5.77 16.14 -0.58
N TYR A 88 5.72 15.20 0.36
CA TYR A 88 4.73 15.13 1.43
C TYR A 88 5.42 15.14 2.78
N SER A 89 4.79 15.74 3.78
CA SER A 89 5.28 15.75 5.15
C SER A 89 4.15 15.63 6.16
N ALA A 90 4.48 15.18 7.39
CA ALA A 90 3.57 15.21 8.52
C ALA A 90 4.37 15.31 9.81
N SER A 91 3.86 16.05 10.81
CA SER A 91 4.41 16.06 12.17
C SER A 91 3.54 15.20 13.07
N VAL A 92 4.08 14.06 13.51
CA VAL A 92 3.35 12.99 14.22
C VAL A 92 4.00 12.66 15.55
N ARG A 93 3.30 11.89 16.39
CA ARG A 93 3.79 11.49 17.71
C ARG A 93 3.72 10.00 17.93
N ASP A 94 4.76 9.48 18.55
CA ASP A 94 4.70 8.24 19.31
C ASP A 94 3.96 8.50 20.62
N LEU A 95 2.72 7.98 20.72
CA LEU A 95 1.83 8.29 21.84
C LEU A 95 2.29 7.66 23.15
N THR A 96 2.93 6.50 23.12
CA THR A 96 3.48 5.83 24.30
C THR A 96 4.88 6.33 24.63
N GLY A 97 5.75 6.45 23.63
CA GLY A 97 7.13 6.94 23.78
C GLY A 97 7.22 8.46 23.99
N SER A 98 6.14 9.20 23.72
CA SER A 98 6.05 10.67 23.84
C SER A 98 7.08 11.42 22.98
N GLN A 99 7.59 10.79 21.90
CA GLN A 99 8.52 11.39 20.96
C GLN A 99 7.77 11.91 19.73
N GLY A 100 8.15 13.11 19.26
CA GLY A 100 7.69 13.67 18.00
C GLY A 100 8.57 13.25 16.83
N PHE A 101 7.96 13.11 15.65
CA PHE A 101 8.63 12.82 14.39
C PHE A 101 8.09 13.74 13.31
N ASP A 102 8.98 14.18 12.41
CA ASP A 102 8.59 14.80 11.14
C ASP A 102 8.74 13.73 10.05
N SER A 103 7.64 13.34 9.45
CA SER A 103 7.58 12.38 8.34
C SER A 103 7.90 13.07 7.02
N GLU A 104 8.65 12.39 6.15
CA GLU A 104 9.00 12.89 4.82
C GLU A 104 8.85 11.78 3.77
N VAL A 105 8.06 12.06 2.74
CA VAL A 105 7.89 11.19 1.57
C VAL A 105 8.02 12.02 0.31
N THR A 106 8.77 11.53 -0.67
CA THR A 106 8.86 12.15 -2.00
C THR A 106 8.59 11.10 -3.06
N VAL A 107 7.67 11.42 -3.96
CA VAL A 107 7.38 10.62 -5.14
C VAL A 107 7.88 11.39 -6.36
N THR A 108 8.78 10.78 -7.12
CA THR A 108 9.23 11.30 -8.41
C THR A 108 8.95 10.30 -9.50
N ALA A 109 8.75 10.75 -10.73
CA ALA A 109 8.48 9.88 -11.86
C ALA A 109 9.34 10.24 -13.07
N ASP A 110 9.76 9.24 -13.80
CA ASP A 110 10.28 9.32 -15.15
C ASP A 110 9.30 8.71 -16.16
N GLU A 111 9.74 8.47 -17.39
CA GLU A 111 8.89 7.91 -18.46
C GLU A 111 8.38 6.50 -18.13
N GLY A 112 9.15 5.68 -17.41
CA GLY A 112 8.88 4.25 -17.20
C GLY A 112 8.68 3.85 -15.75
N SER A 113 9.13 4.65 -14.80
CA SER A 113 9.14 4.31 -13.38
C SER A 113 8.81 5.48 -12.46
N CYS A 114 8.40 5.14 -11.25
CA CYS A 114 8.37 6.07 -10.13
C CYS A 114 9.41 5.66 -9.09
N THR A 115 9.95 6.66 -8.40
CA THR A 115 10.76 6.44 -7.21
C THR A 115 10.06 7.06 -6.01
N ILE A 116 9.80 6.24 -4.99
CA ILE A 116 9.28 6.69 -3.69
C ILE A 116 10.44 6.66 -2.70
N THR A 117 10.80 7.84 -2.18
CA THR A 117 11.78 7.97 -1.10
C THR A 117 11.03 8.30 0.18
N SER A 118 11.35 7.60 1.28
CA SER A 118 10.61 7.72 2.53
C SER A 118 11.50 7.47 3.73
N ASP A 119 11.23 8.20 4.82
CA ASP A 119 11.79 7.93 6.14
C ASP A 119 10.99 6.90 6.95
N ASN A 120 9.91 6.35 6.38
CA ASN A 120 9.08 5.29 6.95
C ASN A 120 8.37 5.68 8.26
N ILE A 121 8.12 6.97 8.45
CA ILE A 121 7.28 7.49 9.53
C ILE A 121 5.88 7.73 8.98
N PRO A 122 4.80 7.28 9.67
CA PRO A 122 3.44 7.45 9.17
C PRO A 122 2.99 8.92 9.15
N ASN A 123 1.83 9.17 8.53
CA ASN A 123 1.20 10.48 8.52
C ASN A 123 0.16 10.68 9.65
N HIS A 124 0.13 9.80 10.61
CA HIS A 124 -0.78 9.79 11.76
C HIS A 124 -0.01 9.51 13.06
N ASP A 125 -0.57 9.88 14.19
CA ASP A 125 -0.04 9.46 15.49
C ASP A 125 -0.10 7.93 15.61
N PHE A 126 0.86 7.31 16.29
CA PHE A 126 1.03 5.86 16.36
C PHE A 126 1.43 5.38 17.75
N ASN A 127 1.57 4.05 17.95
CA ASN A 127 1.97 3.45 19.22
C ASN A 127 1.03 3.87 20.37
N ASP A 128 -0.27 3.72 20.12
CA ASP A 128 -1.31 4.04 21.11
C ASP A 128 -1.36 3.02 22.26
N SER A 129 -2.31 3.17 23.16
CA SER A 129 -2.43 2.30 24.35
C SER A 129 -2.74 0.82 24.05
N SER A 130 -3.14 0.48 22.82
CA SER A 130 -3.32 -0.91 22.38
C SER A 130 -2.02 -1.58 21.99
N ALA A 131 -1.00 -0.78 21.63
CA ALA A 131 0.29 -1.27 21.19
C ALA A 131 1.16 -1.80 22.32
N ASN A 132 2.11 -2.66 21.96
CA ASN A 132 3.18 -3.12 22.83
C ASN A 132 4.46 -3.29 22.00
N PHE A 133 4.98 -2.17 21.50
CA PHE A 133 6.18 -2.18 20.65
C PHE A 133 7.39 -2.70 21.45
N ARG A 134 8.19 -3.51 20.79
CA ARG A 134 9.39 -4.13 21.40
C ARG A 134 10.66 -3.34 21.20
N ALA A 135 10.59 -2.29 20.40
CA ALA A 135 11.67 -1.36 20.13
C ALA A 135 11.08 0.01 19.79
N ASP A 136 11.91 1.05 19.92
CA ASP A 136 11.54 2.39 19.50
C ASP A 136 11.46 2.48 17.97
N VAL A 137 10.57 3.34 17.47
CA VAL A 137 10.52 3.69 16.04
C VAL A 137 11.75 4.49 15.67
N VAL A 138 12.37 4.15 14.55
CA VAL A 138 13.54 4.84 14.01
C VAL A 138 13.29 5.21 12.54
N LYS A 139 13.54 6.48 12.19
CA LYS A 139 13.52 6.91 10.79
C LYS A 139 14.41 6.03 9.93
N GLN A 140 13.89 5.63 8.80
CA GLN A 140 14.61 4.84 7.80
C GLN A 140 15.11 5.75 6.65
N SER A 141 15.77 5.17 5.68
CA SER A 141 16.16 5.83 4.43
C SER A 141 15.82 4.89 3.28
N ASN A 142 14.54 4.78 2.99
CA ASN A 142 14.04 3.86 1.99
C ASN A 142 13.94 4.54 0.61
N GLN A 143 14.20 3.76 -0.42
CA GLN A 143 13.97 4.17 -1.80
C GLN A 143 13.42 2.99 -2.59
N PHE A 144 12.18 3.13 -3.06
CA PHE A 144 11.45 2.12 -3.81
C PHE A 144 11.27 2.56 -5.26
N VAL A 145 11.63 1.70 -6.20
CA VAL A 145 11.43 1.94 -7.63
C VAL A 145 10.33 1.02 -8.14
N LEU A 146 9.31 1.61 -8.73
CA LEU A 146 8.10 0.96 -9.21
C LEU A 146 7.93 1.17 -10.72
N SER A 147 7.44 0.15 -11.43
CA SER A 147 7.03 0.34 -12.82
C SER A 147 5.72 1.14 -12.87
N ARG A 148 5.66 2.17 -13.72
CA ARG A 148 4.41 2.90 -14.02
C ARG A 148 3.39 2.07 -14.79
N ARG A 149 3.84 0.98 -15.42
CA ARG A 149 3.00 0.10 -16.24
C ARG A 149 3.32 -1.35 -15.89
N PRO A 150 2.94 -1.80 -14.68
CA PRO A 150 3.18 -3.17 -14.27
C PRO A 150 2.40 -4.14 -15.16
N LEU A 151 3.01 -5.29 -15.45
CA LEU A 151 2.40 -6.35 -16.23
C LEU A 151 2.31 -7.62 -15.40
N LYS A 152 1.19 -8.33 -15.53
CA LYS A 152 1.04 -9.65 -14.91
C LYS A 152 2.08 -10.61 -15.47
N ALA A 153 2.74 -11.33 -14.60
CA ALA A 153 3.66 -12.42 -14.93
C ALA A 153 2.87 -13.67 -15.35
N ALA A 154 3.56 -14.65 -15.90
CA ALA A 154 2.93 -15.93 -16.27
C ALA A 154 2.52 -16.79 -15.06
N GLN A 155 3.14 -16.52 -13.90
CA GLN A 155 2.88 -17.18 -12.62
C GLN A 155 2.97 -16.16 -11.51
N ASN A 156 2.20 -16.36 -10.45
CA ASN A 156 2.26 -15.52 -9.26
C ASN A 156 3.49 -15.87 -8.42
N ASP A 157 4.12 -14.86 -7.84
CA ASP A 157 5.26 -15.02 -6.94
C ASP A 157 4.79 -14.93 -5.47
N ALA A 158 5.28 -15.84 -4.63
CA ALA A 158 4.97 -15.83 -3.21
C ALA A 158 5.64 -14.64 -2.48
N LEU A 159 4.98 -14.13 -1.44
CA LEU A 159 5.59 -13.17 -0.53
C LEU A 159 6.82 -13.78 0.17
N SER A 160 7.78 -12.93 0.49
CA SER A 160 9.04 -13.34 1.14
C SER A 160 9.31 -12.50 2.38
N ALA A 161 9.63 -13.13 3.49
CA ALA A 161 10.05 -12.43 4.72
C ALA A 161 11.30 -11.55 4.56
N GLN A 162 11.99 -11.61 3.42
CA GLN A 162 13.18 -10.81 3.09
C GLN A 162 12.86 -9.58 2.21
N MET A 163 11.58 -9.36 1.94
CA MET A 163 11.09 -8.26 1.11
C MET A 163 10.00 -7.52 1.86
N TRP A 164 9.95 -6.22 1.72
CA TRP A 164 8.73 -5.45 2.01
C TRP A 164 7.71 -5.76 0.92
N ASP A 165 6.44 -5.96 1.29
CA ASP A 165 5.42 -6.38 0.34
C ASP A 165 4.88 -5.21 -0.49
N ALA A 166 4.91 -4.01 0.10
CA ALA A 166 4.41 -2.79 -0.52
C ALA A 166 4.99 -1.54 0.16
N VAL A 167 4.75 -0.38 -0.45
CA VAL A 167 4.89 0.94 0.17
C VAL A 167 3.58 1.70 0.04
N MET A 168 3.10 2.26 1.14
CA MET A 168 1.91 3.11 1.14
C MET A 168 2.26 4.54 0.72
N LEU A 169 1.26 5.33 0.30
CA LEU A 169 1.47 6.71 -0.14
C LEU A 169 1.98 7.65 0.97
N ASN A 170 1.80 7.27 2.24
CA ASN A 170 2.43 7.94 3.37
C ASN A 170 3.86 7.46 3.65
N GLY A 171 4.43 6.64 2.77
CA GLY A 171 5.81 6.18 2.84
C GLY A 171 6.07 4.96 3.73
N VAL A 172 5.08 4.49 4.49
CA VAL A 172 5.24 3.32 5.37
C VAL A 172 5.13 2.03 4.56
N VAL A 173 6.00 1.09 4.88
CA VAL A 173 6.02 -0.23 4.23
C VAL A 173 4.98 -1.19 4.78
N VAL A 174 4.61 -2.18 3.98
CA VAL A 174 3.76 -3.32 4.36
C VAL A 174 4.61 -4.57 4.49
N ASP A 175 4.35 -5.37 5.51
CA ASP A 175 4.97 -6.67 5.76
C ASP A 175 3.92 -7.67 6.26
N ILE A 176 3.33 -8.43 5.36
CA ILE A 176 2.30 -9.42 5.72
C ILE A 176 2.92 -10.64 6.39
N LYS A 177 4.13 -11.04 5.93
CA LYS A 177 4.85 -12.18 6.47
C LYS A 177 5.50 -11.86 7.81
N THR A 178 5.14 -12.60 8.85
CA THR A 178 5.77 -12.46 10.16
C THR A 178 7.05 -13.28 10.27
N GLY A 179 7.92 -12.91 11.20
CA GLY A 179 9.02 -13.78 11.66
C GLY A 179 8.57 -14.88 12.64
N GLY A 180 7.27 -14.95 12.95
CA GLY A 180 6.69 -15.81 13.97
C GLY A 180 6.08 -17.10 13.43
N CYS A 181 6.11 -18.15 14.24
CA CYS A 181 5.61 -19.48 13.87
C CYS A 181 5.37 -20.38 15.08
N TYR A 182 4.76 -21.54 14.83
CA TYR A 182 4.77 -22.63 15.80
C TYR A 182 6.16 -23.29 15.82
N TYR A 183 6.89 -23.11 16.93
CA TYR A 183 8.23 -23.68 17.14
C TYR A 183 8.43 -23.98 18.64
N PRO A 184 7.82 -25.08 19.16
CA PRO A 184 7.72 -25.35 20.60
C PRO A 184 9.06 -25.66 21.27
N SER A 185 10.11 -25.98 20.52
CA SER A 185 11.46 -26.19 21.06
C SER A 185 12.29 -24.90 21.17
N ASP A 186 11.80 -23.75 20.66
CA ASP A 186 12.45 -22.46 20.89
C ASP A 186 12.30 -22.05 22.36
N ARG A 187 13.39 -21.55 22.97
CA ARG A 187 13.38 -21.07 24.35
C ARG A 187 12.44 -19.89 24.63
N ARG A 188 12.01 -19.19 23.58
CA ARG A 188 11.09 -18.06 23.62
C ARG A 188 9.64 -18.47 23.36
N ALA A 189 9.41 -19.75 23.03
CA ALA A 189 8.07 -20.21 22.76
C ALA A 189 7.15 -19.98 23.96
N ASP A 190 5.95 -19.53 23.68
CA ASP A 190 4.90 -19.41 24.70
C ASP A 190 4.32 -20.79 25.09
N ALA A 191 3.30 -20.78 25.94
CA ALA A 191 2.65 -22.01 26.40
C ALA A 191 2.01 -22.83 25.27
N ASP A 192 1.63 -22.17 24.17
CA ASP A 192 1.05 -22.79 23.00
C ASP A 192 2.10 -23.27 21.99
N GLY A 193 3.37 -22.99 22.24
CA GLY A 193 4.51 -23.39 21.41
C GLY A 193 4.78 -22.41 20.28
N ASN A 194 4.25 -21.19 20.35
CA ASN A 194 4.48 -20.16 19.36
C ASN A 194 5.66 -19.27 19.72
N THR A 195 6.44 -18.90 18.73
CA THR A 195 7.49 -17.87 18.85
C THR A 195 7.21 -16.76 17.85
N GLU A 196 7.39 -15.50 18.29
CA GLU A 196 7.06 -14.32 17.50
C GLU A 196 8.14 -13.98 16.48
N ALA A 197 9.35 -14.48 16.62
CA ALA A 197 10.47 -14.24 15.71
C ALA A 197 11.49 -15.38 15.77
N GLY A 198 12.34 -15.44 14.74
CA GLY A 198 13.47 -16.40 14.71
C GLY A 198 13.07 -17.79 14.31
N CYS A 199 12.02 -17.92 13.55
CA CYS A 199 11.64 -19.18 12.95
C CYS A 199 12.72 -19.72 12.01
N PRO A 200 13.05 -21.02 12.05
CA PRO A 200 14.03 -21.59 11.15
C PRO A 200 13.62 -21.42 9.68
N ASN A 201 14.54 -20.96 8.84
CA ASN A 201 14.32 -20.93 7.40
C ASN A 201 14.11 -22.35 6.86
N GLY A 202 13.00 -22.60 6.15
CA GLY A 202 12.83 -23.76 5.31
C GLY A 202 12.26 -25.01 5.98
N GLY A 203 11.46 -24.91 7.04
CA GLY A 203 10.88 -26.12 7.66
C GLY A 203 9.68 -25.91 8.55
N ILE A 204 9.09 -24.72 8.54
CA ILE A 204 7.95 -24.40 9.39
C ILE A 204 6.67 -24.51 8.60
N ASN A 205 5.81 -25.39 9.11
CA ASN A 205 4.52 -25.64 8.49
C ASN A 205 3.40 -24.73 9.03
N TRP A 206 3.71 -23.87 10.03
CA TRP A 206 2.69 -23.08 10.73
C TRP A 206 3.22 -21.68 11.02
N GLN A 207 3.01 -20.78 10.05
CA GLN A 207 3.41 -19.37 10.12
C GLN A 207 2.32 -18.57 10.81
N LEU A 208 2.67 -17.74 11.79
CA LEU A 208 1.71 -16.88 12.47
C LEU A 208 1.23 -15.75 11.56
N VAL A 209 -0.07 -15.45 11.67
CA VAL A 209 -0.70 -14.28 11.04
C VAL A 209 -0.68 -13.12 12.04
N ALA A 210 -0.05 -12.00 11.69
CA ALA A 210 0.17 -10.90 12.63
C ALA A 210 -1.12 -10.40 13.27
N LEU A 211 -2.15 -10.13 12.49
CA LEU A 211 -3.39 -9.54 12.99
C LEU A 211 -4.27 -10.54 13.74
N GLU A 212 -4.18 -11.83 13.43
CA GLU A 212 -4.86 -12.87 14.20
C GLU A 212 -4.14 -13.20 15.54
N TYR A 213 -2.92 -12.72 15.70
CA TYR A 213 -2.10 -12.82 16.90
C TYR A 213 -1.65 -11.44 17.42
N ALA A 214 -2.45 -10.40 17.14
CA ALA A 214 -2.15 -8.98 17.29
C ALA A 214 -1.64 -8.59 18.69
N THR A 215 -2.27 -9.09 19.75
CA THR A 215 -1.87 -8.80 21.14
C THR A 215 -0.46 -9.28 21.47
N LYS A 216 0.02 -10.31 20.79
CA LYS A 216 1.38 -10.86 20.98
C LYS A 216 2.40 -10.12 20.13
N PHE A 217 2.05 -9.77 18.91
CA PHE A 217 2.89 -8.93 18.06
C PHE A 217 2.92 -7.47 18.52
N GLY A 218 1.95 -7.06 19.35
CA GLY A 218 1.91 -5.72 19.92
C GLY A 218 1.55 -4.65 18.92
N VAL A 219 0.71 -4.96 17.93
CA VAL A 219 0.27 -4.00 16.91
C VAL A 219 -0.60 -2.89 17.53
N ASP A 220 -0.49 -1.69 16.97
CA ASP A 220 -1.30 -0.53 17.35
C ASP A 220 -2.66 -0.50 16.62
N GLN A 221 -3.44 0.56 16.85
CA GLN A 221 -4.75 0.76 16.22
C GLN A 221 -4.69 0.86 14.68
N HIS A 222 -3.49 1.05 14.12
CA HIS A 222 -3.24 1.14 12.69
C HIS A 222 -2.76 -0.19 12.08
N ASN A 223 -2.95 -1.31 12.81
CA ASN A 223 -2.52 -2.63 12.37
C ASN A 223 -1.02 -2.71 12.03
N ALA A 224 -0.21 -2.00 12.79
CA ALA A 224 1.22 -1.87 12.58
C ALA A 224 2.01 -2.07 13.87
N HIS A 225 3.26 -2.43 13.72
CA HIS A 225 4.24 -2.45 14.80
C HIS A 225 5.65 -2.16 14.29
N VAL A 226 6.65 -2.29 15.18
CA VAL A 226 8.05 -2.01 14.90
C VAL A 226 8.83 -3.29 14.70
N GLN A 227 9.63 -3.35 13.64
CA GLN A 227 10.64 -4.38 13.46
C GLN A 227 11.72 -4.22 14.55
N PRO A 228 11.91 -5.19 15.48
CA PRO A 228 12.77 -4.99 16.65
C PRO A 228 14.24 -4.70 16.34
N ASP A 229 14.77 -5.23 15.25
CA ASP A 229 16.19 -5.11 14.90
C ASP A 229 16.53 -3.79 14.19
N SER A 230 15.56 -3.16 13.51
CA SER A 230 15.78 -1.94 12.70
C SER A 230 15.02 -0.72 13.18
N GLY A 231 14.02 -0.88 14.04
CA GLY A 231 13.11 0.21 14.40
C GLY A 231 12.16 0.63 13.28
N SER A 232 12.02 -0.18 12.22
CA SER A 232 11.15 0.11 11.07
C SER A 232 9.69 -0.15 11.42
N TYR A 233 8.86 0.89 11.40
CA TYR A 233 7.40 0.78 11.53
C TYR A 233 6.80 0.20 10.26
N HIS A 234 5.84 -0.73 10.35
CA HIS A 234 5.26 -1.37 9.17
C HIS A 234 3.84 -1.87 9.44
N TYR A 235 3.01 -1.85 8.39
CA TYR A 235 1.64 -2.32 8.42
C TYR A 235 1.53 -3.82 8.12
N HIS A 236 0.59 -4.49 8.80
CA HIS A 236 0.17 -5.86 8.52
C HIS A 236 -1.25 -5.95 7.94
N GLY A 237 -1.94 -4.84 7.77
CA GLY A 237 -3.30 -4.75 7.25
C GLY A 237 -3.72 -3.31 7.01
N ASP A 238 -5.04 -3.07 7.05
CA ASP A 238 -5.59 -1.72 6.87
C ASP A 238 -4.94 -0.73 7.85
N PRO A 239 -4.29 0.32 7.35
CA PRO A 239 -3.74 1.38 8.20
C PRO A 239 -4.77 2.13 9.04
N ASN A 240 -6.07 2.01 8.72
CA ASN A 240 -7.18 2.75 9.36
C ASN A 240 -7.00 4.29 9.35
N ALA A 241 -6.20 4.81 8.41
CA ALA A 241 -5.83 6.23 8.35
C ALA A 241 -5.62 6.77 6.94
N LEU A 242 -5.57 5.91 5.90
CA LEU A 242 -5.18 6.34 4.56
C LEU A 242 -6.35 6.55 3.60
N PHE A 243 -7.54 6.12 3.96
CA PHE A 243 -8.77 6.34 3.20
C PHE A 243 -9.98 6.37 4.14
N ASP A 244 -11.04 7.03 3.69
CA ASP A 244 -12.29 7.00 4.44
C ASP A 244 -12.97 5.63 4.28
N ASP A 245 -13.22 4.95 5.39
CA ASP A 245 -13.88 3.63 5.39
C ASP A 245 -15.41 3.76 5.17
N VAL A 246 -15.77 4.50 4.13
CA VAL A 246 -17.15 4.71 3.66
C VAL A 246 -17.17 4.58 2.14
N PRO A 247 -18.28 4.10 1.56
CA PRO A 247 -18.41 4.03 0.11
C PRO A 247 -18.46 5.43 -0.50
N VAL A 248 -17.45 5.77 -1.28
CA VAL A 248 -17.43 6.99 -2.10
C VAL A 248 -17.70 6.64 -3.56
N GLY A 249 -18.22 7.60 -4.33
CA GLY A 249 -18.86 7.41 -5.63
C GLY A 249 -18.18 6.56 -6.69
N ASP A 250 -16.85 6.31 -6.56
CA ASP A 250 -16.08 5.51 -7.52
C ASP A 250 -15.34 4.33 -6.85
N GLY A 251 -15.62 4.03 -5.59
CA GLY A 251 -14.91 3.04 -4.76
C GLY A 251 -13.69 3.63 -4.08
N SER A 252 -12.94 2.80 -3.37
CA SER A 252 -11.79 3.26 -2.60
C SER A 252 -10.67 3.84 -3.45
N PRO A 253 -9.93 4.82 -2.93
CA PRO A 253 -8.75 5.38 -3.58
C PRO A 253 -7.59 4.37 -3.62
N VAL A 254 -6.54 4.70 -4.37
CA VAL A 254 -5.22 4.11 -4.22
C VAL A 254 -4.59 4.65 -2.95
N ILE A 255 -4.08 3.75 -2.12
CA ILE A 255 -3.43 4.08 -0.85
C ILE A 255 -1.96 3.65 -0.81
N GLY A 256 -1.49 2.93 -1.83
CA GLY A 256 -0.12 2.45 -1.93
C GLY A 256 0.13 1.66 -3.21
N PHE A 257 1.33 1.14 -3.31
CA PHE A 257 1.76 0.29 -4.42
C PHE A 257 2.50 -0.94 -3.89
N ALA A 258 2.12 -2.11 -4.39
CA ALA A 258 2.82 -3.36 -4.10
C ALA A 258 4.21 -3.39 -4.76
N ALA A 259 5.09 -4.24 -4.28
CA ALA A 259 6.47 -4.32 -4.77
C ALA A 259 6.57 -4.74 -6.25
N ASP A 260 5.51 -5.25 -6.85
CA ASP A 260 5.40 -5.53 -8.28
C ASP A 260 4.83 -4.35 -9.10
N GLY A 261 4.57 -3.22 -8.46
CA GLY A 261 4.12 -1.97 -9.08
C GLY A 261 2.62 -1.83 -9.24
N PHE A 262 1.82 -2.85 -8.95
CA PHE A 262 0.36 -2.72 -9.00
C PHE A 262 -0.17 -1.90 -7.82
N PRO A 263 -1.23 -1.07 -8.05
CA PRO A 263 -1.83 -0.26 -6.99
C PRO A 263 -2.49 -1.12 -5.92
N ILE A 264 -2.50 -0.60 -4.70
CA ILE A 264 -3.30 -1.08 -3.57
C ILE A 264 -4.42 -0.09 -3.34
N TYR A 265 -5.64 -0.56 -3.42
CA TYR A 265 -6.85 0.20 -3.14
C TYR A 265 -7.33 -0.03 -1.70
N GLY A 266 -8.07 0.91 -1.15
CA GLY A 266 -8.85 0.65 0.07
C GLY A 266 -9.90 -0.43 -0.14
N SER A 267 -10.83 -0.58 0.81
CA SER A 267 -11.69 -1.76 0.92
C SER A 267 -12.92 -1.79 0.00
N TYR A 268 -13.36 -0.65 -0.58
CA TYR A 268 -14.63 -0.59 -1.33
C TYR A 268 -14.47 -0.85 -2.82
N ILE A 269 -15.25 -1.79 -3.32
CA ILE A 269 -15.38 -2.16 -4.75
C ILE A 269 -16.79 -1.87 -5.25
N PHE A 270 -16.95 -1.71 -6.56
CA PHE A 270 -18.26 -1.65 -7.20
C PHE A 270 -18.79 -3.06 -7.45
N ASP A 271 -19.89 -3.39 -6.80
CA ASP A 271 -20.61 -4.64 -7.03
C ASP A 271 -21.55 -4.49 -8.23
N GLN A 272 -21.18 -5.07 -9.36
CA GLN A 272 -21.97 -5.01 -10.59
C GLN A 272 -23.36 -5.66 -10.46
N SER A 273 -23.53 -6.60 -9.53
CA SER A 273 -24.78 -7.31 -9.34
C SER A 273 -25.84 -6.46 -8.63
N THR A 274 -25.41 -5.60 -7.70
CA THR A 274 -26.26 -4.72 -6.92
C THR A 274 -26.27 -3.27 -7.43
N GLY A 275 -25.28 -2.88 -8.22
CA GLY A 275 -25.08 -1.51 -8.69
C GLY A 275 -24.64 -0.55 -7.56
N ALA A 276 -24.05 -1.07 -6.49
CA ALA A 276 -23.64 -0.31 -5.32
C ALA A 276 -22.18 -0.59 -4.93
N PHE A 277 -21.59 0.33 -4.16
CA PHE A 277 -20.28 0.09 -3.57
C PHE A 277 -20.43 -0.66 -2.24
N ARG A 278 -19.58 -1.64 -2.01
CA ARG A 278 -19.48 -2.40 -0.76
C ARG A 278 -18.03 -2.82 -0.52
N LYS A 279 -17.70 -3.22 0.70
CA LYS A 279 -16.40 -3.79 1.00
C LYS A 279 -16.14 -5.05 0.18
N ALA A 280 -14.91 -5.17 -0.30
CA ALA A 280 -14.42 -6.38 -0.93
C ALA A 280 -14.32 -7.53 0.08
N THR A 281 -14.65 -8.72 -0.37
CA THR A 281 -14.52 -9.94 0.43
C THR A 281 -13.34 -10.74 -0.11
N SER A 282 -12.43 -11.14 0.78
CA SER A 282 -11.32 -12.03 0.45
C SER A 282 -11.85 -13.37 -0.10
N GLY A 283 -11.14 -13.94 -1.06
CA GLY A 283 -11.40 -15.29 -1.58
C GLY A 283 -10.92 -16.42 -0.65
N TYR A 284 -10.26 -16.08 0.45
CA TYR A 284 -9.80 -17.03 1.46
C TYR A 284 -10.90 -17.33 2.48
N THR A 285 -10.96 -18.57 2.92
CA THR A 285 -11.85 -19.02 4.00
C THR A 285 -11.06 -19.76 5.07
N LEU A 286 -11.53 -19.63 6.31
CA LEU A 286 -10.99 -20.41 7.41
C LEU A 286 -11.34 -21.89 7.21
N ARG A 287 -10.34 -22.78 7.25
CA ARG A 287 -10.54 -24.22 7.17
C ARG A 287 -11.44 -24.70 8.29
N GLN A 288 -12.22 -25.73 8.01
CA GLN A 288 -13.09 -26.34 9.00
C GLN A 288 -12.41 -27.56 9.63
N GLY A 289 -12.68 -27.78 10.93
CA GLY A 289 -12.19 -28.95 11.66
C GLY A 289 -10.88 -28.69 12.41
N SER A 290 -10.05 -29.72 12.52
CA SER A 290 -8.87 -29.71 13.40
C SER A 290 -7.57 -29.89 12.63
N ARG A 291 -6.50 -29.24 13.09
CA ARG A 291 -5.11 -29.46 12.63
C ARG A 291 -4.58 -30.86 12.99
N GLY A 292 -5.33 -31.61 13.79
CA GLY A 292 -4.94 -32.96 14.27
C GLY A 292 -4.27 -32.95 15.64
N THR A 293 -3.47 -33.97 15.92
CA THR A 293 -2.81 -34.09 17.22
C THR A 293 -1.59 -33.20 17.33
N ARG A 294 -1.48 -32.49 18.47
CA ARG A 294 -0.31 -31.64 18.76
C ARG A 294 0.98 -32.48 18.82
N SER A 295 2.03 -31.97 18.20
CA SER A 295 3.39 -32.52 18.15
C SER A 295 4.42 -31.39 18.00
N ASP A 296 5.71 -31.73 17.92
CA ASP A 296 6.76 -30.73 17.68
C ASP A 296 6.63 -30.00 16.33
N SER A 297 5.90 -30.58 15.38
CA SER A 297 5.69 -30.01 14.04
C SER A 297 4.23 -29.63 13.73
N ASN A 298 3.31 -29.79 14.69
CA ASN A 298 1.90 -29.50 14.52
C ASN A 298 1.33 -28.87 15.81
N PRO A 299 0.77 -27.67 15.76
CA PRO A 299 0.20 -27.00 16.93
C PRO A 299 -1.03 -27.72 17.50
N GLY A 300 -1.70 -28.56 16.70
CA GLY A 300 -2.95 -29.22 17.07
C GLY A 300 -4.12 -28.25 17.23
N GLY A 301 -5.21 -28.73 17.79
CA GLY A 301 -6.43 -27.95 18.00
C GLY A 301 -7.20 -27.66 16.71
N ASP A 302 -8.25 -26.86 16.81
CA ASP A 302 -9.09 -26.49 15.69
C ASP A 302 -8.45 -25.35 14.87
N PHE A 303 -8.77 -25.27 13.57
CA PHE A 303 -8.40 -24.14 12.74
C PHE A 303 -9.11 -22.88 13.29
N ASN A 304 -8.35 -21.87 13.65
CA ASN A 304 -8.84 -20.65 14.30
C ASN A 304 -8.27 -19.36 13.70
N GLY A 305 -7.51 -19.47 12.62
CA GLY A 305 -7.00 -18.33 11.84
C GLY A 305 -5.61 -17.85 12.23
N ILE A 306 -5.07 -18.26 13.39
CA ILE A 306 -3.79 -17.73 13.89
C ILE A 306 -2.58 -18.12 13.03
N TYR A 307 -2.70 -19.13 12.17
CA TYR A 307 -1.66 -19.53 11.22
C TYR A 307 -2.12 -19.32 9.78
N GLU A 308 -1.19 -18.96 8.89
CA GLU A 308 -1.47 -18.87 7.45
C GLU A 308 -2.09 -20.16 6.89
N GLN A 309 -1.65 -21.33 7.41
CA GLN A 309 -2.12 -22.65 7.00
C GLN A 309 -3.53 -23.01 7.49
N ASP A 310 -4.10 -22.18 8.36
CA ASP A 310 -5.52 -22.27 8.73
C ASP A 310 -6.44 -21.76 7.62
N TRP A 311 -5.89 -20.96 6.71
CA TRP A 311 -6.63 -20.36 5.64
C TRP A 311 -6.44 -21.14 4.34
N GLU A 312 -7.46 -21.16 3.52
CA GLU A 312 -7.40 -21.73 2.17
C GLU A 312 -8.13 -20.82 1.18
N TRP A 313 -7.55 -20.62 0.02
CA TRP A 313 -8.22 -19.92 -1.06
C TRP A 313 -9.27 -20.84 -1.67
N THR A 314 -10.53 -20.41 -1.62
CA THR A 314 -11.69 -21.18 -2.07
C THR A 314 -12.48 -20.49 -3.18
N ASP A 315 -12.01 -19.30 -3.61
CA ASP A 315 -12.72 -18.44 -4.57
C ASP A 315 -14.15 -18.09 -4.11
N ALA A 316 -14.33 -17.98 -2.80
CA ALA A 316 -15.64 -17.70 -2.20
C ALA A 316 -15.96 -16.21 -2.07
N GLY A 317 -14.96 -15.33 -2.35
CA GLY A 317 -15.07 -13.88 -2.26
C GLY A 317 -15.09 -13.18 -3.62
N ASP A 318 -14.63 -11.94 -3.61
CA ASP A 318 -14.55 -11.09 -4.80
C ASP A 318 -13.15 -11.13 -5.44
N LEU A 319 -12.14 -11.45 -4.62
CA LEU A 319 -10.73 -11.26 -4.93
C LEU A 319 -10.07 -12.60 -5.30
N ASP A 320 -9.07 -12.53 -6.18
CA ASP A 320 -8.28 -13.68 -6.56
C ASP A 320 -7.34 -14.16 -5.43
N GLU A 321 -6.55 -15.19 -5.71
CA GLU A 321 -5.64 -15.79 -4.72
C GLU A 321 -4.57 -14.82 -4.19
N CYS A 322 -4.26 -13.75 -4.92
CA CYS A 322 -3.34 -12.70 -4.48
C CYS A 322 -4.02 -11.53 -3.77
N ASN A 323 -5.33 -11.62 -3.50
CA ASN A 323 -6.17 -10.58 -2.91
C ASN A 323 -6.37 -9.37 -3.80
N GLY A 324 -6.45 -9.59 -5.10
CA GLY A 324 -6.65 -8.56 -6.10
C GLY A 324 -7.80 -8.86 -7.06
N MET A 325 -8.15 -7.88 -7.85
CA MET A 325 -9.12 -8.02 -8.94
C MET A 325 -8.83 -7.06 -10.08
N THR A 326 -9.40 -7.36 -11.26
CA THR A 326 -9.39 -6.43 -12.38
C THR A 326 -10.72 -5.71 -12.43
N TYR A 327 -10.69 -4.39 -12.30
CA TYR A 327 -11.86 -3.52 -12.47
C TYR A 327 -11.60 -2.51 -13.58
N GLN A 328 -12.52 -2.39 -14.55
CA GLN A 328 -12.41 -1.51 -15.73
C GLN A 328 -11.07 -1.65 -16.50
N GLY A 329 -10.52 -2.86 -16.54
CA GLY A 329 -9.25 -3.15 -17.25
C GLY A 329 -7.98 -2.90 -16.43
N GLN A 330 -8.09 -2.32 -15.23
CA GLN A 330 -6.98 -2.11 -14.30
C GLN A 330 -7.00 -3.17 -13.20
N TYR A 331 -5.88 -3.87 -13.02
CA TYR A 331 -5.68 -4.76 -11.87
C TYR A 331 -5.14 -3.97 -10.68
N GLY A 332 -5.55 -4.37 -9.47
CA GLY A 332 -4.98 -3.90 -8.22
C GLY A 332 -5.35 -4.82 -7.06
N TYR A 333 -4.60 -4.69 -5.97
CA TYR A 333 -4.87 -5.34 -4.70
C TYR A 333 -5.86 -4.52 -3.89
N TYR A 334 -6.58 -5.15 -2.98
CA TYR A 334 -7.59 -4.48 -2.17
C TYR A 334 -7.44 -4.83 -0.69
N VAL A 335 -7.63 -3.83 0.16
CA VAL A 335 -7.71 -4.05 1.60
C VAL A 335 -8.96 -4.87 1.94
N THR A 336 -8.81 -5.87 2.81
CA THR A 336 -9.90 -6.71 3.30
C THR A 336 -9.88 -6.79 4.83
N GLU A 337 -11.06 -7.02 5.43
CA GLU A 337 -11.20 -7.17 6.90
C GLU A 337 -10.69 -8.53 7.42
N SER A 338 -10.45 -9.49 6.52
CA SER A 338 -9.96 -10.83 6.84
C SER A 338 -8.69 -11.16 6.07
N TYR A 339 -8.02 -12.23 6.47
CA TYR A 339 -6.84 -12.74 5.78
C TYR A 339 -7.03 -12.78 4.24
N PRO A 340 -6.06 -12.32 3.46
CA PRO A 340 -4.71 -11.89 3.81
C PRO A 340 -4.56 -10.39 4.09
N PHE A 341 -5.62 -9.66 4.34
CA PHE A 341 -5.74 -8.25 4.70
C PHE A 341 -5.36 -7.26 3.60
N ILE A 342 -4.25 -7.44 2.88
CA ILE A 342 -3.82 -6.58 1.77
C ILE A 342 -3.41 -7.42 0.56
N ILE A 343 -2.42 -8.29 0.72
CA ILE A 343 -1.78 -9.04 -0.37
C ILE A 343 -1.33 -10.42 0.14
N SER A 344 -1.40 -11.46 -0.67
CA SER A 344 -0.92 -12.81 -0.35
C SER A 344 0.13 -13.33 -1.34
N CYS A 345 0.21 -12.74 -2.53
CA CYS A 345 1.22 -13.03 -3.56
C CYS A 345 1.29 -11.88 -4.57
N TYR A 346 2.33 -11.85 -5.37
CA TYR A 346 2.48 -10.88 -6.45
C TYR A 346 2.01 -11.46 -7.77
N VAL A 347 1.26 -10.69 -8.53
CA VAL A 347 0.86 -11.06 -9.91
C VAL A 347 1.84 -10.56 -10.95
N GLY A 348 2.72 -9.64 -10.61
CA GLY A 348 3.72 -9.03 -11.49
C GLY A 348 5.16 -9.36 -11.09
N THR A 349 6.11 -8.68 -11.71
CA THR A 349 7.54 -8.84 -11.40
C THR A 349 7.93 -7.93 -10.24
N VAL A 350 8.45 -8.52 -9.18
CA VAL A 350 8.83 -7.81 -7.94
C VAL A 350 10.10 -6.97 -8.14
N SER A 351 10.05 -5.71 -7.75
CA SER A 351 11.21 -4.82 -7.74
C SER A 351 12.18 -5.20 -6.62
N GLN A 352 13.47 -5.31 -6.96
CA GLN A 352 14.51 -5.66 -5.99
C GLN A 352 14.82 -4.54 -5.00
N THR A 353 14.31 -3.32 -5.21
CA THR A 353 14.46 -2.21 -4.27
C THR A 353 13.64 -2.39 -2.98
N PHE A 354 12.71 -3.36 -2.96
CA PHE A 354 11.93 -3.71 -1.77
C PHE A 354 12.63 -4.72 -0.84
N ARG A 355 13.86 -5.10 -1.13
CA ARG A 355 14.62 -6.00 -0.25
C ARG A 355 14.93 -5.31 1.08
N LYS A 356 14.67 -6.04 2.19
CA LYS A 356 15.00 -5.64 3.57
C LYS A 356 16.50 -5.67 3.84
#